data_3b30979ab42bc4e6e720edf50d9c8243
#
_entry.id   3b30979ab42bc4e6e720edf50d9c8243
#
_cell.length_a   1.000
_cell.length_b   1.000
_cell.length_c   1.000
_cell.angle_alpha   90.00
_cell.angle_beta   90.00
_cell.angle_gamma   90.00
#
_symmetry.space_group_name_H-M   'P 1'
#
loop_
_entity.id
_entity.type
_entity.pdbx_description
1 polymer ?
#
loop_
_entity_poly.entity_id
_entity_poly.type
_entity_poly.pdbx_seq_one_letter_code
_entity_poly.pdbx_strand_id
1 'polypeptide(L)'
;MEALGHTLINLFSNTFLHLFNQKLEHTMMRFVEWLQQPWPWYIAGPLIGLTVPLLLILGNKSFGISASLRHICAACIPANIPFFKYDWKKESWNLFFVLGIFLGGVIAVTYLHQNTPIQLHQKLVDELAVYGITDFSGLIPNQLFSWPQLFTLKGFLMMVVGGFLVGFGTRYAGGCTSGHAITGLANLQLPSLIATCCFMVGGFIMANLILPFILML
;
A
#
# COMPACT_ATOMS: atom_id res chain seq x y z
N MET A 1 14.01 -64.27 6.92
CA MET A 1 14.75 -63.10 7.32
C MET A 1 14.52 -61.87 6.39
N GLU A 2 14.32 -62.03 5.10
CA GLU A 2 14.09 -60.94 4.14
C GLU A 2 12.78 -60.15 4.38
N ALA A 3 11.67 -60.81 4.73
CA ALA A 3 10.40 -60.15 4.98
C ALA A 3 10.41 -59.20 6.17
N LEU A 4 11.20 -59.49 7.22
CA LEU A 4 11.36 -58.61 8.37
C LEU A 4 12.19 -57.36 8.03
N GLY A 5 13.18 -57.49 7.16
CA GLY A 5 14.00 -56.39 6.68
C GLY A 5 13.19 -55.36 5.88
N HIS A 6 12.34 -55.83 4.97
CA HIS A 6 11.46 -54.94 4.19
C HIS A 6 10.42 -54.24 5.05
N THR A 7 9.85 -54.90 6.06
CA THR A 7 8.88 -54.28 6.97
C THR A 7 9.53 -53.19 7.85
N LEU A 8 10.77 -53.44 8.37
CA LEU A 8 11.51 -52.47 9.14
C LEU A 8 11.93 -51.21 8.29
N ILE A 9 12.36 -51.42 7.05
CA ILE A 9 12.72 -50.32 6.14
C ILE A 9 11.51 -49.48 5.82
N ASN A 10 10.33 -50.10 5.54
CA ASN A 10 9.10 -49.39 5.27
C ASN A 10 8.59 -48.61 6.51
N LEU A 11 8.67 -49.19 7.69
CA LEU A 11 8.33 -48.52 8.94
C LEU A 11 9.26 -47.32 9.20
N PHE A 12 10.54 -47.46 8.99
CA PHE A 12 11.51 -46.39 9.17
C PHE A 12 11.33 -45.28 8.15
N SER A 13 11.07 -45.63 6.88
CA SER A 13 10.80 -44.69 5.81
C SER A 13 9.50 -43.89 6.05
N ASN A 14 8.42 -44.56 6.47
CA ASN A 14 7.14 -43.90 6.76
C ASN A 14 7.24 -42.99 8.00
N THR A 15 7.94 -43.41 9.05
CA THR A 15 8.16 -42.60 10.25
C THR A 15 9.03 -41.39 9.93
N PHE A 16 10.07 -41.56 9.14
CA PHE A 16 10.93 -40.46 8.72
C PHE A 16 10.18 -39.44 7.85
N LEU A 17 9.39 -39.88 6.86
CA LEU A 17 8.54 -39.03 6.03
C LEU A 17 7.50 -38.28 6.86
N HIS A 18 6.89 -38.95 7.83
CA HIS A 18 5.91 -38.32 8.72
C HIS A 18 6.57 -37.22 9.57
N LEU A 19 7.72 -37.48 10.19
CA LEU A 19 8.46 -36.51 10.97
C LEU A 19 8.97 -35.34 10.11
N PHE A 20 9.42 -35.62 8.89
CA PHE A 20 9.85 -34.60 7.95
C PHE A 20 8.69 -33.69 7.53
N ASN A 21 7.53 -34.25 7.17
CA ASN A 21 6.33 -33.49 6.84
C ASN A 21 5.85 -32.66 8.03
N GLN A 22 5.82 -33.22 9.23
CA GLN A 22 5.42 -32.50 10.44
C GLN A 22 6.34 -31.32 10.74
N LYS A 23 7.67 -31.50 10.57
CA LYS A 23 8.64 -30.41 10.72
C LYS A 23 8.48 -29.34 9.65
N LEU A 24 8.18 -29.74 8.41
CA LEU A 24 7.95 -28.83 7.30
C LEU A 24 6.68 -28.00 7.54
N GLU A 25 5.59 -28.62 7.92
CA GLU A 25 4.32 -27.96 8.27
C GLU A 25 4.51 -26.97 9.43
N HIS A 26 5.19 -27.38 10.48
CA HIS A 26 5.47 -26.49 11.61
C HIS A 26 6.34 -25.28 11.19
N THR A 27 7.32 -25.48 10.31
CA THR A 27 8.17 -24.40 9.80
C THR A 27 7.37 -23.45 8.91
N MET A 28 6.52 -24.01 8.05
CA MET A 28 5.64 -23.22 7.17
C MET A 28 4.62 -22.42 7.98
N MET A 29 4.02 -23.01 9.01
CA MET A 29 3.07 -22.29 9.88
C MET A 29 3.74 -21.12 10.60
N ARG A 30 4.92 -21.33 11.19
CA ARG A 30 5.70 -20.25 11.82
C ARG A 30 6.08 -19.13 10.84
N PHE A 31 6.39 -19.48 9.60
CA PHE A 31 6.66 -18.48 8.55
C PHE A 31 5.42 -17.68 8.19
N VAL A 32 4.27 -18.32 8.07
CA VAL A 32 2.99 -17.64 7.82
C VAL A 32 2.62 -16.74 9.00
N GLU A 33 2.72 -17.21 10.23
CA GLU A 33 2.51 -16.41 11.44
C GLU A 33 3.42 -15.18 11.48
N TRP A 34 4.69 -15.33 11.11
CA TRP A 34 5.62 -14.20 11.03
C TRP A 34 5.22 -13.21 9.94
N LEU A 35 4.73 -13.67 8.77
CA LEU A 35 4.22 -12.81 7.70
C LEU A 35 2.96 -12.04 8.11
N GLN A 36 2.13 -12.60 8.98
CA GLN A 36 0.90 -12.00 9.46
C GLN A 36 1.12 -10.93 10.54
N GLN A 37 2.30 -10.91 11.16
CA GLN A 37 2.61 -9.88 12.16
C GLN A 37 2.88 -8.52 11.51
N PRO A 38 2.59 -7.40 12.20
CA PRO A 38 2.95 -6.08 11.70
C PRO A 38 4.47 -5.95 11.62
N TRP A 39 4.97 -5.78 10.40
CA TRP A 39 6.41 -5.68 10.18
C TRP A 39 6.95 -4.35 10.69
N PRO A 40 8.01 -4.35 11.46
CA PRO A 40 8.63 -3.14 11.93
C PRO A 40 9.20 -2.33 10.74
N TRP A 41 9.20 -1.01 10.89
CA TRP A 41 9.62 -0.07 9.84
C TRP A 41 11.02 -0.32 9.30
N TYR A 42 11.93 -0.82 10.14
CA TYR A 42 13.32 -1.14 9.75
C TYR A 42 13.45 -2.41 8.89
N ILE A 43 12.39 -3.20 8.74
CA ILE A 43 12.30 -4.32 7.78
C ILE A 43 11.51 -3.88 6.55
N ALA A 44 10.32 -3.33 6.75
CA ALA A 44 9.44 -2.93 5.66
C ALA A 44 10.03 -1.79 4.80
N GLY A 45 10.68 -0.80 5.44
CA GLY A 45 11.31 0.32 4.75
C GLY A 45 12.38 -0.10 3.74
N PRO A 46 13.41 -0.87 4.14
CA PRO A 46 14.41 -1.39 3.20
C PRO A 46 13.83 -2.25 2.08
N LEU A 47 12.82 -3.10 2.36
CA LEU A 47 12.17 -3.91 1.32
C LEU A 47 11.46 -3.05 0.28
N ILE A 48 10.75 -2.01 0.71
CA ILE A 48 10.15 -1.03 -0.21
C ILE A 48 11.25 -0.28 -0.98
N GLY A 49 12.30 0.16 -0.30
CA GLY A 49 13.43 0.86 -0.92
C GLY A 49 14.15 0.02 -1.97
N LEU A 50 14.29 -1.30 -1.77
CA LEU A 50 14.89 -2.23 -2.73
C LEU A 50 14.11 -2.33 -4.04
N THR A 51 12.83 -1.99 -4.08
CA THR A 51 12.07 -1.98 -5.34
C THR A 51 12.64 -1.00 -6.36
N VAL A 52 13.25 0.11 -5.91
CA VAL A 52 13.85 1.14 -6.80
C VAL A 52 15.05 0.58 -7.58
N PRO A 53 16.13 0.09 -6.93
CA PRO A 53 17.25 -0.48 -7.65
C PRO A 53 16.88 -1.74 -8.44
N LEU A 54 15.95 -2.57 -7.97
CA LEU A 54 15.49 -3.74 -8.71
C LEU A 54 14.81 -3.36 -10.03
N LEU A 55 13.89 -2.38 -10.01
CA LEU A 55 13.24 -1.89 -11.22
C LEU A 55 14.26 -1.26 -12.21
N LEU A 56 15.25 -0.57 -11.67
CA LEU A 56 16.30 0.03 -12.49
C LEU A 56 17.19 -1.03 -13.15
N ILE A 57 17.66 -2.01 -12.38
CA ILE A 57 18.58 -3.06 -12.87
C ILE A 57 17.85 -4.01 -13.84
N LEU A 58 16.64 -4.46 -13.50
CA LEU A 58 15.92 -5.46 -14.29
C LEU A 58 15.26 -4.89 -15.54
N GLY A 59 14.85 -3.62 -15.53
CA GLY A 59 14.04 -3.06 -16.60
C GLY A 59 14.44 -1.67 -17.06
N ASN A 60 15.46 -1.04 -16.46
CA ASN A 60 15.78 0.37 -16.65
C ASN A 60 14.55 1.27 -16.51
N LYS A 61 13.73 0.99 -15.49
CA LYS A 61 12.47 1.70 -15.21
C LYS A 61 12.55 2.41 -13.87
N SER A 62 11.97 3.63 -13.81
CA SER A 62 11.88 4.40 -12.58
C SER A 62 10.56 4.11 -11.87
N PHE A 63 10.62 3.87 -10.57
CA PHE A 63 9.41 3.66 -9.76
C PHE A 63 8.59 4.96 -9.65
N GLY A 64 7.31 4.90 -9.99
CA GLY A 64 6.40 6.04 -9.85
C GLY A 64 4.95 5.66 -10.18
N ILE A 65 4.07 5.71 -9.19
CA ILE A 65 2.66 5.27 -9.32
C ILE A 65 1.77 6.39 -9.89
N SER A 66 2.12 7.67 -9.65
CA SER A 66 1.28 8.80 -10.03
C SER A 66 1.05 8.95 -11.55
N ALA A 67 1.92 8.37 -12.38
CA ALA A 67 1.76 8.34 -13.83
C ALA A 67 0.69 7.35 -14.32
N SER A 68 0.35 6.33 -13.51
CA SER A 68 -0.58 5.26 -13.88
C SER A 68 -1.95 5.77 -14.30
N LEU A 69 -2.48 6.76 -13.56
CA LEU A 69 -3.78 7.36 -13.86
C LEU A 69 -3.76 8.03 -15.24
N ARG A 70 -2.67 8.71 -15.61
CA ARG A 70 -2.49 9.30 -16.93
C ARG A 70 -2.46 8.23 -18.03
N HIS A 71 -1.77 7.09 -17.77
CA HIS A 71 -1.73 5.98 -18.73
C HIS A 71 -3.10 5.33 -18.92
N ILE A 72 -3.87 5.17 -17.83
CA ILE A 72 -5.26 4.68 -17.88
C ILE A 72 -6.14 5.65 -18.67
N CYS A 73 -6.07 6.95 -18.38
CA CYS A 73 -6.84 7.96 -19.13
C CYS A 73 -6.46 7.97 -20.61
N ALA A 74 -5.18 7.89 -20.94
CA ALA A 74 -4.71 7.84 -22.33
C ALA A 74 -5.17 6.56 -23.06
N ALA A 75 -5.34 5.45 -22.34
CA ALA A 75 -5.84 4.20 -22.92
C ALA A 75 -7.37 4.21 -23.11
N CYS A 76 -8.12 4.81 -22.17
CA CYS A 76 -9.58 4.73 -22.13
C CYS A 76 -10.28 5.90 -22.84
N ILE A 77 -9.65 7.08 -22.88
CA ILE A 77 -10.25 8.30 -23.42
C ILE A 77 -9.54 8.68 -24.72
N PRO A 78 -10.12 8.39 -25.91
CA PRO A 78 -9.54 8.76 -27.19
C PRO A 78 -9.73 10.26 -27.49
N ALA A 79 -9.56 11.10 -26.48
CA ALA A 79 -9.66 12.54 -26.63
C ALA A 79 -8.44 13.09 -27.36
N ASN A 80 -8.66 13.98 -28.32
CA ASN A 80 -7.61 14.60 -29.13
C ASN A 80 -6.81 15.67 -28.32
N ILE A 81 -6.65 15.42 -27.02
CA ILE A 81 -5.95 16.31 -26.08
C ILE A 81 -4.44 16.03 -26.19
N PRO A 82 -3.60 17.04 -26.46
CA PRO A 82 -2.15 16.87 -26.60
C PRO A 82 -1.49 16.15 -25.42
N PHE A 83 -2.03 16.31 -24.22
CA PHE A 83 -1.56 15.71 -23.00
C PHE A 83 -1.66 14.16 -22.98
N PHE A 84 -2.65 13.59 -23.67
CA PHE A 84 -2.87 12.13 -23.77
C PHE A 84 -2.34 11.55 -25.09
N LYS A 85 -1.82 12.41 -26.02
CA LYS A 85 -1.21 11.97 -27.27
C LYS A 85 0.23 11.50 -27.06
N TYR A 86 0.39 10.31 -26.53
CA TYR A 86 1.67 9.61 -26.45
C TYR A 86 1.44 8.10 -26.51
N ASP A 87 2.49 7.36 -26.83
CA ASP A 87 2.43 5.91 -26.91
C ASP A 87 2.42 5.27 -25.50
N TRP A 88 1.22 5.21 -24.89
CA TRP A 88 1.02 4.65 -23.56
C TRP A 88 1.40 3.17 -23.48
N LYS A 89 1.43 2.45 -24.63
CA LYS A 89 1.82 1.04 -24.69
C LYS A 89 3.29 0.82 -24.29
N LYS A 90 4.15 1.78 -24.53
CA LYS A 90 5.55 1.74 -24.06
C LYS A 90 5.66 1.85 -22.54
N GLU A 91 4.67 2.42 -21.91
CA GLU A 91 4.58 2.58 -20.45
C GLU A 91 3.66 1.54 -19.78
N SER A 92 3.21 0.53 -20.53
CA SER A 92 2.32 -0.53 -20.02
C SER A 92 2.91 -1.29 -18.82
N TRP A 93 4.24 -1.38 -18.73
CA TRP A 93 4.94 -1.96 -17.57
C TRP A 93 4.50 -1.33 -16.24
N ASN A 94 4.22 -0.03 -16.22
CA ASN A 94 3.76 0.68 -15.03
C ASN A 94 2.36 0.22 -14.61
N LEU A 95 1.48 -0.06 -15.56
CA LEU A 95 0.15 -0.61 -15.30
C LEU A 95 0.24 -2.05 -14.75
N PHE A 96 1.11 -2.89 -15.31
CA PHE A 96 1.38 -4.23 -14.77
C PHE A 96 1.98 -4.17 -13.37
N PHE A 97 2.85 -3.21 -13.10
CA PHE A 97 3.42 -3.02 -11.78
C PHE A 97 2.34 -2.63 -10.75
N VAL A 98 1.45 -1.68 -11.09
CA VAL A 98 0.32 -1.29 -10.22
C VAL A 98 -0.66 -2.44 -10.03
N LEU A 99 -0.93 -3.23 -11.08
CA LEU A 99 -1.73 -4.45 -10.97
C LEU A 99 -1.09 -5.45 -9.99
N GLY A 100 0.23 -5.60 -10.04
CA GLY A 100 0.99 -6.44 -9.09
C GLY A 100 0.83 -5.95 -7.64
N ILE A 101 0.88 -4.64 -7.39
CA ILE A 101 0.62 -4.07 -6.06
C ILE A 101 -0.82 -4.37 -5.61
N PHE A 102 -1.79 -4.20 -6.51
CA PHE A 102 -3.20 -4.50 -6.22
C PHE A 102 -3.41 -5.98 -5.86
N LEU A 103 -2.88 -6.89 -6.67
CA LEU A 103 -2.96 -8.33 -6.41
C LEU A 103 -2.25 -8.72 -5.10
N GLY A 104 -1.08 -8.11 -4.83
CA GLY A 104 -0.38 -8.29 -3.56
C GLY A 104 -1.23 -7.85 -2.37
N GLY A 105 -1.93 -6.72 -2.48
CA GLY A 105 -2.87 -6.24 -1.48
C GLY A 105 -4.05 -7.21 -1.27
N VAL A 106 -4.63 -7.72 -2.35
CA VAL A 106 -5.71 -8.74 -2.26
C VAL A 106 -5.22 -10.01 -1.56
N ILE A 107 -4.03 -10.51 -1.92
CA ILE A 107 -3.43 -11.68 -1.26
C ILE A 107 -3.20 -11.39 0.23
N ALA A 108 -2.65 -10.23 0.56
CA ALA A 108 -2.40 -9.85 1.95
C ALA A 108 -3.69 -9.82 2.78
N VAL A 109 -4.74 -9.20 2.27
CA VAL A 109 -6.04 -9.13 2.97
C VAL A 109 -6.72 -10.49 3.07
N THR A 110 -6.58 -11.34 2.05
CA THR A 110 -7.30 -12.63 2.01
C THR A 110 -6.60 -13.71 2.85
N TYR A 111 -5.26 -13.74 2.81
CA TYR A 111 -4.49 -14.85 3.41
C TYR A 111 -3.62 -14.45 4.60
N LEU A 112 -3.22 -13.18 4.69
CA LEU A 112 -2.30 -12.70 5.73
C LEU A 112 -2.99 -11.81 6.77
N HIS A 113 -4.25 -11.40 6.52
CA HIS A 113 -4.98 -10.55 7.45
C HIS A 113 -5.38 -11.33 8.70
N GLN A 114 -4.91 -10.89 9.87
CA GLN A 114 -5.47 -11.33 11.14
C GLN A 114 -6.70 -10.47 11.45
N ASN A 115 -7.81 -11.11 11.82
CA ASN A 115 -9.04 -10.42 12.25
C ASN A 115 -8.89 -9.78 13.65
N THR A 116 -7.75 -9.14 13.88
CA THR A 116 -7.51 -8.36 15.08
C THR A 116 -8.07 -6.95 14.88
N PRO A 117 -8.88 -6.42 15.80
CA PRO A 117 -9.34 -5.05 15.70
C PRO A 117 -8.16 -4.08 15.70
N ILE A 118 -8.28 -3.00 14.95
CA ILE A 118 -7.25 -1.96 14.89
C ILE A 118 -7.10 -1.36 16.28
N GLN A 119 -5.91 -1.50 16.87
CA GLN A 119 -5.61 -0.93 18.17
C GLN A 119 -5.17 0.52 18.00
N LEU A 120 -6.07 1.44 18.25
CA LEU A 120 -5.76 2.87 18.29
C LEU A 120 -5.43 3.29 19.74
N HIS A 121 -4.55 4.29 19.85
CA HIS A 121 -4.26 4.86 21.16
C HIS A 121 -5.53 5.56 21.71
N GLN A 122 -5.86 5.31 22.98
CA GLN A 122 -7.11 5.79 23.60
C GLN A 122 -7.31 7.31 23.45
N LYS A 123 -6.25 8.08 23.62
CA LYS A 123 -6.30 9.53 23.43
C LYS A 123 -6.79 9.95 22.04
N LEU A 124 -6.36 9.22 20.98
CA LEU A 124 -6.83 9.49 19.62
C LEU A 124 -8.31 9.14 19.45
N VAL A 125 -8.75 8.03 20.06
CA VAL A 125 -10.17 7.63 20.05
C VAL A 125 -11.03 8.70 20.72
N ASP A 126 -10.60 9.20 21.87
CA ASP A 126 -11.32 10.24 22.62
C ASP A 126 -11.37 11.58 21.83
N GLU A 127 -10.25 11.97 21.20
CA GLU A 127 -10.20 13.17 20.35
C GLU A 127 -11.13 13.04 19.12
N LEU A 128 -11.14 11.90 18.45
CA LEU A 128 -12.00 11.66 17.29
C LEU A 128 -13.48 11.55 17.65
N ALA A 129 -13.80 11.04 18.84
CA ALA A 129 -15.17 10.96 19.35
C ALA A 129 -15.80 12.35 19.49
N VAL A 130 -15.03 13.39 19.83
CA VAL A 130 -15.49 14.78 19.88
C VAL A 130 -16.02 15.26 18.52
N TYR A 131 -15.44 14.76 17.41
CA TYR A 131 -15.86 15.07 16.04
C TYR A 131 -16.92 14.10 15.50
N GLY A 132 -17.48 13.22 16.35
CA GLY A 132 -18.52 12.25 15.97
C GLY A 132 -17.97 11.02 15.21
N ILE A 133 -16.67 10.78 15.25
CA ILE A 133 -16.05 9.59 14.65
C ILE A 133 -15.88 8.55 15.74
N THR A 134 -16.72 7.52 15.74
CA THR A 134 -16.77 6.47 16.76
C THR A 134 -16.60 5.06 16.20
N ASP A 135 -16.71 4.90 14.88
CA ASP A 135 -16.53 3.60 14.21
C ASP A 135 -15.11 3.44 13.71
N PHE A 136 -14.34 2.56 14.38
CA PHE A 136 -12.97 2.20 14.06
C PHE A 136 -12.86 0.73 13.63
N SER A 137 -13.97 0.12 13.21
CA SER A 137 -14.00 -1.29 12.79
C SER A 137 -13.29 -1.54 11.46
N GLY A 138 -13.19 -0.51 10.61
CA GLY A 138 -12.56 -0.56 9.30
C GLY A 138 -11.32 0.35 9.19
N LEU A 139 -10.61 0.22 8.06
CA LEU A 139 -9.47 1.10 7.73
C LEU A 139 -9.90 2.54 7.41
N ILE A 140 -11.16 2.74 7.07
CA ILE A 140 -11.73 4.03 6.67
C ILE A 140 -13.00 4.25 7.49
N PRO A 141 -13.14 5.40 8.16
CA PRO A 141 -14.36 5.71 8.92
C PRO A 141 -15.54 5.94 7.96
N ASN A 142 -16.53 5.06 8.01
CA ASN A 142 -17.74 5.13 7.19
C ASN A 142 -18.54 6.43 7.41
N GLN A 143 -18.38 7.04 8.59
CA GLN A 143 -18.99 8.32 8.94
C GLN A 143 -18.49 9.50 8.12
N LEU A 144 -17.31 9.37 7.46
CA LEU A 144 -16.74 10.41 6.60
C LEU A 144 -16.71 10.00 5.12
N PHE A 145 -16.47 8.73 4.82
CA PHE A 145 -16.16 8.23 3.47
C PHE A 145 -17.23 7.26 2.95
N SER A 146 -18.52 7.60 3.13
CA SER A 146 -19.64 6.86 2.53
C SER A 146 -20.31 7.66 1.43
N TRP A 147 -21.00 6.98 0.51
CA TRP A 147 -21.73 7.65 -0.58
C TRP A 147 -22.73 8.70 -0.11
N PRO A 148 -23.53 8.49 0.96
CA PRO A 148 -24.40 9.54 1.48
C PRO A 148 -23.64 10.76 1.99
N GLN A 149 -22.45 10.56 2.56
CA GLN A 149 -21.64 11.67 3.08
C GLN A 149 -21.06 12.55 1.98
N LEU A 150 -20.90 12.05 0.77
CA LEU A 150 -20.43 12.84 -0.36
C LEU A 150 -21.30 14.09 -0.61
N PHE A 151 -22.61 14.00 -0.33
CA PHE A 151 -23.56 15.10 -0.52
C PHE A 151 -23.66 16.04 0.70
N THR A 152 -22.94 15.75 1.77
CA THR A 152 -22.77 16.68 2.90
C THR A 152 -21.64 17.66 2.61
N LEU A 153 -21.67 18.86 3.21
CA LEU A 153 -20.59 19.84 3.06
C LEU A 153 -19.25 19.27 3.52
N LYS A 154 -19.24 18.57 4.64
CA LYS A 154 -18.07 17.90 5.20
C LYS A 154 -17.50 16.85 4.23
N GLY A 155 -18.33 15.94 3.75
CA GLY A 155 -17.92 14.88 2.82
C GLY A 155 -17.48 15.43 1.47
N PHE A 156 -18.16 16.46 0.95
CA PHE A 156 -17.78 17.14 -0.28
C PHE A 156 -16.38 17.78 -0.15
N LEU A 157 -16.11 18.53 0.92
CA LEU A 157 -14.80 19.10 1.18
C LEU A 157 -13.70 18.03 1.29
N MET A 158 -13.97 16.95 2.02
CA MET A 158 -12.99 15.87 2.21
C MET A 158 -12.73 15.08 0.94
N MET A 159 -13.79 14.66 0.22
CA MET A 159 -13.66 13.73 -0.90
C MET A 159 -13.40 14.46 -2.22
N VAL A 160 -14.15 15.53 -2.52
CA VAL A 160 -14.04 16.22 -3.81
C VAL A 160 -12.92 17.25 -3.80
N VAL A 161 -12.95 18.20 -2.86
CA VAL A 161 -11.91 19.24 -2.79
C VAL A 161 -10.57 18.62 -2.39
N GLY A 162 -10.54 17.73 -1.41
CA GLY A 162 -9.33 17.00 -1.01
C GLY A 162 -8.75 16.17 -2.16
N GLY A 163 -9.58 15.40 -2.86
CA GLY A 163 -9.17 14.62 -4.04
C GLY A 163 -8.62 15.51 -5.17
N PHE A 164 -9.28 16.66 -5.43
CA PHE A 164 -8.80 17.64 -6.40
C PHE A 164 -7.41 18.19 -6.00
N LEU A 165 -7.24 18.59 -4.75
CA LEU A 165 -5.95 19.11 -4.25
C LEU A 165 -4.83 18.09 -4.35
N VAL A 166 -5.08 16.82 -4.04
CA VAL A 166 -4.10 15.74 -4.20
C VAL A 166 -3.77 15.54 -5.67
N GLY A 167 -4.78 15.47 -6.55
CA GLY A 167 -4.57 15.28 -7.99
C GLY A 167 -3.81 16.45 -8.63
N PHE A 168 -4.21 17.68 -8.33
CA PHE A 168 -3.54 18.88 -8.81
C PHE A 168 -2.12 19.00 -8.25
N GLY A 169 -1.96 18.82 -6.94
CA GLY A 169 -0.66 18.93 -6.27
C GLY A 169 0.36 17.92 -6.79
N THR A 170 -0.02 16.66 -6.95
CA THR A 170 0.87 15.63 -7.51
C THR A 170 1.27 15.93 -8.95
N ARG A 171 0.37 16.56 -9.72
CA ARG A 171 0.67 16.96 -11.10
C ARG A 171 1.58 18.17 -11.15
N TYR A 172 1.32 19.16 -10.29
CA TYR A 172 2.12 20.38 -10.20
C TYR A 172 3.56 20.09 -9.72
N ALA A 173 3.69 19.23 -8.72
CA ALA A 173 4.99 18.80 -8.20
C ALA A 173 5.76 17.86 -9.14
N GLY A 174 5.13 17.33 -10.19
CA GLY A 174 5.75 16.36 -11.10
C GLY A 174 5.85 14.94 -10.56
N GLY A 175 5.26 14.65 -9.41
CA GLY A 175 5.26 13.33 -8.78
C GLY A 175 4.51 13.33 -7.43
N CYS A 176 4.25 12.14 -6.93
CA CYS A 176 3.73 11.94 -5.57
C CYS A 176 4.83 11.42 -4.64
N THR A 177 4.47 10.99 -3.44
CA THR A 177 5.43 10.42 -2.48
C THR A 177 6.20 9.22 -3.05
N SER A 178 5.61 8.39 -3.91
CA SER A 178 6.35 7.29 -4.55
C SER A 178 7.45 7.78 -5.48
N GLY A 179 7.22 8.88 -6.21
CA GLY A 179 8.22 9.48 -7.09
C GLY A 179 9.29 10.30 -6.36
N HIS A 180 8.89 11.09 -5.38
CA HIS A 180 9.82 11.96 -4.64
C HIS A 180 10.40 11.29 -3.40
N ALA A 181 9.57 10.76 -2.48
CA ALA A 181 10.06 10.23 -1.22
C ALA A 181 10.72 8.85 -1.37
N ILE A 182 10.27 7.99 -2.30
CA ILE A 182 10.90 6.69 -2.50
C ILE A 182 11.99 6.80 -3.57
N THR A 183 11.63 7.06 -4.83
CA THR A 183 12.59 7.05 -5.94
C THR A 183 13.56 8.23 -5.89
N GLY A 184 13.05 9.43 -5.64
CA GLY A 184 13.88 10.65 -5.64
C GLY A 184 14.90 10.66 -4.52
N LEU A 185 14.52 10.23 -3.29
CA LEU A 185 15.45 10.11 -2.18
C LEU A 185 16.43 8.95 -2.38
N ALA A 186 15.98 7.81 -2.92
CA ALA A 186 16.89 6.71 -3.26
C ALA A 186 17.96 7.12 -4.27
N ASN A 187 17.64 8.04 -5.18
CA ASN A 187 18.56 8.61 -6.15
C ASN A 187 19.27 9.89 -5.64
N LEU A 188 19.15 10.22 -4.35
CA LEU A 188 19.76 11.39 -3.70
C LEU A 188 19.44 12.74 -4.39
N GLN A 189 18.24 12.87 -4.94
CA GLN A 189 17.80 14.08 -5.63
C GLN A 189 17.35 15.16 -4.64
N LEU A 190 18.09 16.25 -4.56
CA LEU A 190 17.79 17.39 -3.67
C LEU A 190 16.39 18.00 -3.93
N PRO A 191 15.92 18.21 -5.19
CA PRO A 191 14.56 18.69 -5.42
C PRO A 191 13.48 17.75 -4.84
N SER A 192 13.71 16.44 -4.87
CA SER A 192 12.81 15.45 -4.30
C SER A 192 12.79 15.47 -2.77
N LEU A 193 13.93 15.75 -2.14
CA LEU A 193 14.00 15.98 -0.70
C LEU A 193 13.17 17.20 -0.29
N ILE A 194 13.33 18.33 -0.99
CA ILE A 194 12.54 19.54 -0.74
C ILE A 194 11.03 19.27 -0.92
N ALA A 195 10.64 18.61 -2.02
CA ALA A 195 9.25 18.25 -2.26
C ALA A 195 8.68 17.36 -1.13
N THR A 196 9.45 16.37 -0.67
CA THR A 196 9.06 15.49 0.43
C THR A 196 8.87 16.27 1.73
N CYS A 197 9.79 17.19 2.07
CA CYS A 197 9.65 18.07 3.22
C CYS A 197 8.38 18.93 3.12
N CYS A 198 8.10 19.51 1.94
CA CYS A 198 6.89 20.29 1.71
C CYS A 198 5.62 19.45 1.89
N PHE A 199 5.60 18.17 1.43
CA PHE A 199 4.47 17.27 1.65
C PHE A 199 4.24 17.00 3.14
N MET A 200 5.32 16.78 3.90
CA MET A 200 5.23 16.59 5.36
C MET A 200 4.69 17.81 6.07
N VAL A 201 5.21 19.00 5.75
CA VAL A 201 4.72 20.27 6.31
C VAL A 201 3.25 20.51 5.94
N GLY A 202 2.87 20.31 4.68
CA GLY A 202 1.48 20.43 4.22
C GLY A 202 0.55 19.48 4.94
N GLY A 203 0.96 18.21 5.12
CA GLY A 203 0.21 17.22 5.88
C GLY A 203 0.04 17.61 7.35
N PHE A 204 1.09 18.13 7.98
CA PHE A 204 1.03 18.61 9.36
C PHE A 204 0.07 19.80 9.52
N ILE A 205 0.14 20.78 8.62
CA ILE A 205 -0.78 21.93 8.61
C ILE A 205 -2.21 21.46 8.40
N MET A 206 -2.43 20.55 7.45
CA MET A 206 -3.76 20.01 7.18
C MET A 206 -4.33 19.30 8.41
N ALA A 207 -3.56 18.40 9.03
CA ALA A 207 -4.03 17.59 10.15
C ALA A 207 -4.31 18.42 11.42
N ASN A 208 -3.49 19.43 11.71
CA ASN A 208 -3.60 20.15 12.98
C ASN A 208 -4.39 21.46 12.90
N LEU A 209 -4.44 22.09 11.73
CA LEU A 209 -5.11 23.39 11.59
C LEU A 209 -6.41 23.26 10.78
N ILE A 210 -6.42 22.61 9.63
CA ILE A 210 -7.55 22.64 8.69
C ILE A 210 -8.57 21.55 9.00
N LEU A 211 -8.09 20.33 9.25
CA LEU A 211 -8.95 19.17 9.49
C LEU A 211 -9.90 19.34 10.68
N PRO A 212 -9.49 19.87 11.85
CA PRO A 212 -10.41 20.12 12.96
C PRO A 212 -11.58 21.02 12.57
N PHE A 213 -11.34 22.09 11.81
CA PHE A 213 -12.43 22.97 11.32
C PHE A 213 -13.38 22.25 10.38
N ILE A 214 -12.87 21.43 9.46
CA ILE A 214 -13.71 20.65 8.56
C ILE A 214 -14.54 19.62 9.33
N LEU A 215 -13.97 19.00 10.35
CA LEU A 215 -14.67 18.00 11.16
C LEU A 215 -15.74 18.60 12.07
N MET A 216 -15.66 19.89 12.39
CA MET A 216 -16.68 20.61 13.15
C MET A 216 -17.88 21.09 12.32
N LEU A 217 -17.76 21.11 10.97
CA LEU A 217 -18.86 21.41 10.04
C LEU A 217 -19.91 20.30 10.06
#